data_19b21ee67f3cdc46455c583a358c7c0d
#
_entry.id   19b21ee67f3cdc46455c583a358c7c0d
#
_cell.length_a   1.000
_cell.length_b   1.000
_cell.length_c   1.000
_cell.angle_alpha   90.00
_cell.angle_beta   90.00
_cell.angle_gamma   90.00
#
_symmetry.space_group_name_H-M   'P 1'
#
loop_
_entity.id
_entity.type
_entity.pdbx_description
1 polymer ?
#
loop_
_entity_poly.entity_id
_entity_poly.type
_entity_poly.pdbx_seq_one_letter_code
_entity_poly.pdbx_strand_id
1 'polypeptide(L)'
;MKKIGFIGAGNMATAIIKGLMAQNDGKADFINVFDVSEEKCAAMKNMGANVMTSADEIAKNSSIVVLAVKPQNYPEVLESLKNSITTAKTVVSIAAGISIAYVRKGLECDCPVVRVMPNTPLLLKKGATALCPSENISDDDKTIVYNMFAGCLLYT
;
A
#
# COMPACT_ATOMS: atom_id res chain seq x y z
N MET A 1 -2.77 -7.41 -15.08
CA MET A 1 -3.06 -6.48 -13.95
C MET A 1 -1.77 -6.26 -13.17
N LYS A 2 -1.50 -5.01 -12.78
CA LYS A 2 -0.31 -4.70 -11.95
C LYS A 2 -0.45 -5.34 -10.56
N LYS A 3 0.62 -5.91 -10.05
CA LYS A 3 0.66 -6.46 -8.69
C LYS A 3 0.76 -5.33 -7.67
N ILE A 4 -0.05 -5.42 -6.62
CA ILE A 4 -0.07 -4.48 -5.50
C ILE A 4 0.48 -5.19 -4.26
N GLY A 5 1.52 -4.63 -3.67
CA GLY A 5 2.15 -5.18 -2.48
C GLY A 5 1.79 -4.38 -1.23
N PHE A 6 1.46 -5.07 -0.16
CA PHE A 6 1.19 -4.46 1.16
C PHE A 6 2.29 -4.86 2.14
N ILE A 7 2.93 -3.87 2.72
CA ILE A 7 3.84 -4.05 3.85
C ILE A 7 3.08 -3.62 5.10
N GLY A 8 2.68 -4.59 5.88
CA GLY A 8 1.72 -4.48 6.98
C GLY A 8 0.34 -5.02 6.61
N ALA A 9 -0.25 -5.81 7.50
CA ALA A 9 -1.55 -6.46 7.33
C ALA A 9 -2.49 -6.14 8.51
N GLY A 10 -2.45 -4.90 8.98
CA GLY A 10 -3.34 -4.40 10.03
C GLY A 10 -4.77 -4.15 9.53
N ASN A 11 -5.58 -3.53 10.38
CA ASN A 11 -7.01 -3.27 10.08
C ASN A 11 -7.20 -2.43 8.82
N MET A 12 -6.39 -1.39 8.62
CA MET A 12 -6.51 -0.52 7.46
C MET A 12 -6.13 -1.24 6.16
N ALA A 13 -5.01 -1.97 6.15
CA ALA A 13 -4.61 -2.78 5.01
C ALA A 13 -5.67 -3.83 4.67
N THR A 14 -6.22 -4.51 5.67
CA THR A 14 -7.30 -5.49 5.50
C THR A 14 -8.54 -4.87 4.86
N ALA A 15 -8.93 -3.68 5.29
CA ALA A 15 -10.07 -2.96 4.71
C ALA A 15 -9.86 -2.62 3.24
N ILE A 16 -8.67 -2.13 2.88
CA ILE A 16 -8.30 -1.79 1.50
C ILE A 16 -8.29 -3.05 0.64
N ILE A 17 -7.67 -4.13 1.12
CA ILE A 17 -7.61 -5.43 0.42
C ILE A 17 -9.02 -5.98 0.15
N LYS A 18 -9.90 -5.97 1.16
CA LYS A 18 -11.30 -6.39 0.97
C LYS A 18 -12.03 -5.53 -0.05
N GLY A 19 -11.78 -4.23 -0.06
CA GLY A 19 -12.32 -3.32 -1.07
C GLY A 19 -11.85 -3.66 -2.48
N LEU A 20 -10.56 -3.92 -2.64
CA LEU A 20 -9.97 -4.36 -3.92
C LEU A 20 -10.55 -5.70 -4.40
N MET A 21 -10.68 -6.66 -3.50
CA MET A 21 -11.29 -7.95 -3.82
C MET A 21 -12.73 -7.81 -4.30
N ALA A 22 -13.53 -6.98 -3.63
CA ALA A 22 -14.92 -6.73 -4.01
C ALA A 22 -15.05 -6.12 -5.42
N GLN A 23 -14.06 -5.35 -5.86
CA GLN A 23 -14.00 -4.78 -7.21
C GLN A 23 -13.49 -5.77 -8.26
N ASN A 24 -12.95 -6.92 -7.85
CA ASN A 24 -12.30 -7.92 -8.71
C ASN A 24 -12.88 -9.33 -8.51
N ASP A 25 -14.19 -9.44 -8.42
CA ASP A 25 -14.93 -10.72 -8.29
C ASP A 25 -14.45 -11.60 -7.11
N GLY A 26 -14.02 -10.96 -6.02
CA GLY A 26 -13.50 -11.64 -4.83
C GLY A 26 -12.08 -12.19 -4.97
N LYS A 27 -11.38 -11.91 -6.07
CA LYS A 27 -10.02 -12.40 -6.31
C LYS A 27 -8.98 -11.51 -5.61
N ALA A 28 -7.91 -12.14 -5.13
CA ALA A 28 -6.78 -11.48 -4.47
C ALA A 28 -5.41 -11.93 -5.01
N ASP A 29 -5.36 -12.67 -6.11
CA ASP A 29 -4.14 -13.22 -6.71
C ASP A 29 -3.16 -12.15 -7.24
N PHE A 30 -3.63 -10.92 -7.43
CA PHE A 30 -2.80 -9.75 -7.77
C PHE A 30 -2.28 -9.00 -6.54
N ILE A 31 -2.61 -9.44 -5.32
CA ILE A 31 -2.22 -8.81 -4.06
C ILE A 31 -1.13 -9.63 -3.38
N ASN A 32 -0.02 -8.99 -3.08
CA ASN A 32 1.09 -9.52 -2.30
C ASN A 32 1.07 -8.90 -0.90
N VAL A 33 1.30 -9.65 0.15
CA VAL A 33 1.23 -9.16 1.53
C VAL A 33 2.41 -9.69 2.35
N PHE A 34 2.96 -8.84 3.18
CA PHE A 34 3.93 -9.19 4.22
C PHE A 34 3.58 -8.49 5.53
N ASP A 35 3.64 -9.21 6.62
CA ASP A 35 3.58 -8.69 8.00
C ASP A 35 4.50 -9.53 8.88
N VAL A 36 5.03 -8.95 9.95
CA VAL A 36 5.84 -9.67 10.95
C VAL A 36 4.99 -10.64 11.78
N SER A 37 3.67 -10.48 11.81
CA SER A 37 2.73 -11.36 12.49
C SER A 37 2.31 -12.51 11.57
N GLU A 38 2.68 -13.74 11.95
CA GLU A 38 2.27 -14.95 11.22
C GLU A 38 0.75 -15.13 11.18
N GLU A 39 0.05 -14.75 12.25
CA GLU A 39 -1.40 -14.79 12.32
C GLU A 39 -2.06 -13.91 11.25
N LYS A 40 -1.57 -12.69 11.09
CA LYS A 40 -2.06 -11.75 10.06
C LYS A 40 -1.74 -12.27 8.66
N CYS A 41 -0.55 -12.82 8.45
CA CYS A 41 -0.18 -13.46 7.18
C CYS A 41 -1.11 -14.64 6.85
N ALA A 42 -1.41 -15.49 7.82
CA ALA A 42 -2.34 -16.60 7.63
C ALA A 42 -3.75 -16.12 7.26
N ALA A 43 -4.24 -15.06 7.90
CA ALA A 43 -5.53 -14.46 7.55
C ALA A 43 -5.55 -13.94 6.10
N MET A 44 -4.48 -13.29 5.65
CA MET A 44 -4.36 -12.81 4.26
C MET A 44 -4.31 -13.96 3.26
N LYS A 45 -3.57 -15.03 3.57
CA LYS A 45 -3.51 -16.25 2.76
C LYS A 45 -4.88 -16.90 2.61
N ASN A 46 -5.66 -16.96 3.69
CA ASN A 46 -7.02 -17.50 3.67
C ASN A 46 -7.97 -16.65 2.81
N MET A 47 -7.67 -15.37 2.62
CA MET A 47 -8.39 -14.49 1.71
C MET A 47 -7.95 -14.65 0.24
N GLY A 48 -6.91 -15.44 -0.04
CA GLY A 48 -6.40 -15.68 -1.39
C GLY A 48 -5.26 -14.75 -1.81
N ALA A 49 -4.75 -13.90 -0.94
CA ALA A 49 -3.57 -13.08 -1.22
C ALA A 49 -2.28 -13.89 -1.18
N ASN A 50 -1.27 -13.46 -1.93
CA ASN A 50 0.05 -14.06 -1.92
C ASN A 50 0.84 -13.54 -0.71
N VAL A 51 1.20 -14.40 0.22
CA VAL A 51 2.02 -14.03 1.36
C VAL A 51 3.50 -14.15 0.99
N MET A 52 4.25 -13.08 1.23
CA MET A 52 5.68 -12.98 1.00
C MET A 52 6.45 -13.07 2.32
N THR A 53 7.75 -13.37 2.24
CA THR A 53 8.59 -13.61 3.42
C THR A 53 9.28 -12.35 3.96
N SER A 54 9.30 -11.27 3.18
CA SER A 54 9.94 -10.01 3.56
C SER A 54 9.36 -8.80 2.82
N ALA A 55 9.61 -7.61 3.35
CA ALA A 55 9.27 -6.35 2.69
C ALA A 55 10.03 -6.19 1.35
N ASP A 56 11.28 -6.63 1.29
CA ASP A 56 12.09 -6.62 0.08
C ASP A 56 11.45 -7.48 -1.03
N GLU A 57 10.94 -8.65 -0.68
CA GLU A 57 10.24 -9.54 -1.62
C GLU A 57 8.95 -8.88 -2.14
N ILE A 58 8.20 -8.16 -1.28
CA ILE A 58 7.05 -7.35 -1.71
C ILE A 58 7.46 -6.34 -2.77
N ALA A 59 8.53 -5.58 -2.51
CA ALA A 59 8.98 -4.55 -3.44
C ALA A 59 9.42 -5.12 -4.78
N LYS A 60 10.11 -6.27 -4.79
CA LYS A 60 10.56 -6.94 -6.02
C LYS A 60 9.40 -7.46 -6.88
N ASN A 61 8.35 -7.95 -6.25
CA ASN A 61 7.23 -8.61 -6.92
C ASN A 61 5.98 -7.72 -7.12
N SER A 62 6.07 -6.43 -6.82
CA SER A 62 4.93 -5.51 -6.92
C SER A 62 5.31 -4.24 -7.67
N SER A 63 4.37 -3.70 -8.44
CA SER A 63 4.52 -2.43 -9.15
C SER A 63 4.11 -1.24 -8.28
N ILE A 64 3.13 -1.48 -7.39
CA ILE A 64 2.65 -0.52 -6.40
C ILE A 64 2.89 -1.12 -5.02
N VAL A 65 3.58 -0.39 -4.15
CA VAL A 65 3.92 -0.83 -2.80
C VAL A 65 3.24 0.06 -1.77
N VAL A 66 2.34 -0.53 -0.98
CA VAL A 66 1.58 0.16 0.08
C VAL A 66 2.30 -0.03 1.41
N LEU A 67 2.73 1.07 2.02
CA LEU A 67 3.29 1.09 3.36
C LEU A 67 2.16 1.25 4.38
N ALA A 68 1.76 0.14 4.97
CA ALA A 68 0.63 0.05 5.91
C ALA A 68 1.09 -0.29 7.34
N VAL A 69 2.32 0.04 7.68
CA VAL A 69 2.88 -0.08 9.02
C VAL A 69 2.69 1.20 9.82
N LYS A 70 2.88 1.14 11.12
CA LYS A 70 2.81 2.33 12.00
C LYS A 70 3.96 3.30 11.69
N PRO A 71 3.76 4.63 11.89
CA PRO A 71 4.80 5.64 11.60
C PRO A 71 6.15 5.36 12.23
N GLN A 72 6.20 4.84 13.45
CA GLN A 72 7.44 4.52 14.16
C GLN A 72 8.26 3.40 13.49
N ASN A 73 7.64 2.58 12.64
CA ASN A 73 8.30 1.48 11.93
C ASN A 73 8.82 1.90 10.54
N TYR A 74 8.52 3.12 10.10
CA TYR A 74 8.94 3.61 8.78
C TYR A 74 10.46 3.63 8.58
N PRO A 75 11.29 4.09 9.54
CA PRO A 75 12.73 4.11 9.33
C PRO A 75 13.31 2.73 8.96
N GLU A 76 12.92 1.70 9.67
CA GLU A 76 13.37 0.32 9.43
C GLU A 76 12.85 -0.22 8.10
N VAL A 77 11.57 -0.02 7.81
CA VAL A 77 10.95 -0.48 6.56
C VAL A 77 11.57 0.21 5.36
N LEU A 78 11.73 1.54 5.39
CA LEU A 78 12.33 2.29 4.28
C LEU A 78 13.78 1.86 4.05
N GLU A 79 14.56 1.63 5.10
CA GLU A 79 15.92 1.11 5.00
C GLU A 79 15.97 -0.25 4.29
N SER A 80 15.06 -1.15 4.62
CA SER A 80 14.98 -2.48 3.99
C SER A 80 14.59 -2.44 2.52
N LEU A 81 14.00 -1.34 2.04
CA LEU A 81 13.47 -1.19 0.69
C LEU A 81 14.38 -0.42 -0.27
N LYS A 82 15.45 0.22 0.23
CA LYS A 82 16.33 1.10 -0.57
C LYS A 82 16.81 0.48 -1.88
N ASN A 83 17.15 -0.79 -1.87
CA ASN A 83 17.71 -1.48 -3.03
C ASN A 83 16.64 -2.09 -3.96
N SER A 84 15.39 -2.08 -3.57
CA SER A 84 14.29 -2.77 -4.28
C SER A 84 13.24 -1.82 -4.84
N ILE A 85 13.14 -0.62 -4.29
CA ILE A 85 12.30 0.45 -4.84
C ILE A 85 13.11 1.25 -5.87
N THR A 86 12.53 1.42 -7.04
CA THR A 86 13.09 2.20 -8.15
C THR A 86 12.09 3.26 -8.60
N THR A 87 12.51 4.15 -9.48
CA THR A 87 11.63 5.18 -10.08
C THR A 87 10.49 4.59 -10.92
N ALA A 88 10.55 3.30 -11.25
CA ALA A 88 9.49 2.58 -11.98
C ALA A 88 8.39 2.02 -11.06
N LYS A 89 8.52 2.19 -9.74
CA LYS A 89 7.56 1.68 -8.75
C LYS A 89 6.90 2.84 -8.02
N THR A 90 5.60 2.74 -7.82
CA THR A 90 4.83 3.71 -7.03
C THR A 90 4.71 3.26 -5.58
N VAL A 91 5.05 4.13 -4.65
CA VAL A 91 4.91 3.89 -3.21
C VAL A 91 3.67 4.64 -2.69
N VAL A 92 2.82 3.93 -1.96
CA VAL A 92 1.63 4.49 -1.31
C VAL A 92 1.85 4.48 0.20
N SER A 93 1.84 5.64 0.81
CA SER A 93 2.00 5.80 2.27
C SER A 93 0.66 6.15 2.91
N ILE A 94 0.20 5.32 3.85
CA ILE A 94 -1.06 5.53 4.57
C ILE A 94 -0.86 5.95 6.03
N ALA A 95 0.36 6.25 6.44
CA ALA A 95 0.67 6.66 7.80
C ALA A 95 0.46 8.17 8.03
N ALA A 96 -0.14 8.52 9.15
CA ALA A 96 -0.27 9.91 9.57
C ALA A 96 1.10 10.53 9.85
N GLY A 97 1.28 11.81 9.47
CA GLY A 97 2.49 12.57 9.77
C GLY A 97 3.72 12.22 8.91
N ILE A 98 3.61 11.33 7.95
CA ILE A 98 4.69 10.95 7.03
C ILE A 98 4.53 11.71 5.71
N SER A 99 5.49 12.56 5.38
CA SER A 99 5.49 13.32 4.13
C SER A 99 6.06 12.53 2.95
N ILE A 100 5.77 12.97 1.72
CA ILE A 100 6.38 12.42 0.51
C ILE A 100 7.91 12.56 0.57
N ALA A 101 8.40 13.73 0.99
CA ALA A 101 9.84 13.99 1.13
C ALA A 101 10.50 13.03 2.12
N TYR A 102 9.84 12.71 3.22
CA TYR A 102 10.34 11.74 4.21
C TYR A 102 10.50 10.34 3.60
N VAL A 103 9.49 9.87 2.86
CA VAL A 103 9.53 8.57 2.18
C VAL A 103 10.67 8.50 1.17
N ARG A 104 10.80 9.51 0.30
CA ARG A 104 11.85 9.58 -0.71
C ARG A 104 13.25 9.64 -0.10
N LYS A 105 13.41 10.43 0.95
CA LYS A 105 14.69 10.51 1.68
C LYS A 105 15.06 9.16 2.30
N GLY A 106 14.12 8.49 2.93
CA GLY A 106 14.34 7.17 3.53
C GLY A 106 14.64 6.08 2.51
N LEU A 107 14.04 6.14 1.33
CA LEU A 107 14.29 5.22 0.22
C LEU A 107 15.54 5.59 -0.60
N GLU A 108 16.08 6.79 -0.45
CA GLU A 108 17.12 7.35 -1.30
C GLU A 108 16.75 7.26 -2.81
N CYS A 109 15.48 7.44 -3.12
CA CYS A 109 14.92 7.26 -4.45
C CYS A 109 13.86 8.32 -4.74
N ASP A 110 13.92 8.94 -5.91
CA ASP A 110 12.92 9.87 -6.40
C ASP A 110 11.74 9.13 -7.10
N CYS A 111 11.27 8.08 -6.44
CA CYS A 111 10.13 7.30 -6.91
C CYS A 111 8.81 8.08 -6.79
N PRO A 112 7.80 7.75 -7.62
CA PRO A 112 6.45 8.25 -7.42
C PRO A 112 5.91 7.84 -6.05
N VAL A 113 5.37 8.80 -5.30
CA VAL A 113 4.77 8.57 -3.99
C VAL A 113 3.37 9.15 -3.93
N VAL A 114 2.44 8.40 -3.38
CA VAL A 114 1.10 8.90 -3.04
C VAL A 114 0.93 8.85 -1.54
N ARG A 115 0.73 10.01 -0.94
CA ARG A 115 0.34 10.11 0.46
C ARG A 115 -1.17 9.97 0.56
N VAL A 116 -1.62 9.02 1.36
CA VAL A 116 -3.02 8.70 1.54
C VAL A 116 -3.38 8.81 3.02
N MET A 117 -4.48 9.49 3.31
CA MET A 117 -4.98 9.64 4.67
C MET A 117 -6.39 9.03 4.76
N PRO A 118 -6.50 7.72 4.94
CA PRO A 118 -7.77 7.06 5.19
C PRO A 118 -8.20 7.24 6.64
N ASN A 119 -9.49 7.12 6.92
CA ASN A 119 -10.01 7.14 8.28
C ASN A 119 -10.69 5.82 8.68
N THR A 120 -10.96 5.64 9.98
CA THR A 120 -11.54 4.40 10.53
C THR A 120 -12.86 3.96 9.89
N PRO A 121 -13.81 4.85 9.49
CA PRO A 121 -15.02 4.44 8.78
C PRO A 121 -14.78 3.73 7.45
N LEU A 122 -13.54 3.67 6.95
CA LEU A 122 -13.16 2.87 5.79
C LEU A 122 -13.52 1.38 5.97
N LEU A 123 -13.42 0.87 7.19
CA LEU A 123 -13.80 -0.52 7.54
C LEU A 123 -15.29 -0.80 7.26
N LEU A 124 -16.12 0.22 7.34
CA LEU A 124 -17.57 0.15 7.08
C LEU A 124 -17.94 0.63 5.66
N LYS A 125 -16.96 0.85 4.78
CA LYS A 125 -17.15 1.46 3.45
C LYS A 125 -17.82 2.86 3.51
N LYS A 126 -17.62 3.58 4.60
CA LYS A 126 -18.14 4.94 4.85
C LYS A 126 -17.01 5.91 5.21
N GLY A 127 -15.78 5.58 4.82
CA GLY A 127 -14.61 6.39 5.10
C GLY A 127 -14.44 7.54 4.13
N ALA A 128 -13.78 8.59 4.57
CA ALA A 128 -13.22 9.64 3.73
C ALA A 128 -11.72 9.40 3.56
N THR A 129 -11.20 9.60 2.35
CA THR A 129 -9.78 9.41 2.05
C THR A 129 -9.25 10.60 1.27
N ALA A 130 -8.19 11.23 1.77
CA ALA A 130 -7.45 12.26 1.04
C ALA A 130 -6.26 11.62 0.32
N LEU A 131 -6.06 11.96 -0.94
CA LEU A 131 -4.97 11.49 -1.78
C LEU A 131 -4.09 12.68 -2.20
N CYS A 132 -2.79 12.60 -1.92
CA CYS A 132 -1.78 13.57 -2.35
C CYS A 132 -0.71 12.85 -3.18
N PRO A 133 -0.85 12.80 -4.51
CA PRO A 133 0.18 12.20 -5.37
C PRO A 133 1.35 13.15 -5.58
N SER A 134 2.55 12.61 -5.75
CA SER A 134 3.70 13.36 -6.23
C SER A 134 3.54 13.69 -7.73
N GLU A 135 4.27 14.69 -8.21
CA GLU A 135 4.15 15.18 -9.59
C GLU A 135 4.56 14.16 -10.66
N ASN A 136 5.48 13.24 -10.30
CA ASN A 136 6.05 12.26 -11.22
C ASN A 136 5.28 10.93 -11.30
N ILE A 137 4.10 10.84 -10.71
CA ILE A 137 3.27 9.62 -10.83
C ILE A 137 2.68 9.51 -12.25
N SER A 138 2.65 8.30 -12.80
CA SER A 138 1.95 8.04 -14.06
C SER A 138 0.43 8.10 -13.90
N ASP A 139 -0.28 8.48 -14.97
CA ASP A 139 -1.76 8.50 -14.96
C ASP A 139 -2.35 7.11 -14.69
N ASP A 140 -1.71 6.06 -15.16
CA ASP A 140 -2.11 4.68 -14.92
C ASP A 140 -2.02 4.31 -13.43
N ASP A 141 -0.87 4.57 -12.79
CA ASP A 141 -0.71 4.29 -11.36
C ASP A 141 -1.62 5.18 -10.50
N LYS A 142 -1.79 6.44 -10.88
CA LYS A 142 -2.71 7.36 -10.22
C LYS A 142 -4.14 6.82 -10.24
N THR A 143 -4.59 6.31 -11.39
CA THR A 143 -5.92 5.70 -11.55
C THR A 143 -6.06 4.45 -10.69
N ILE A 144 -5.04 3.57 -10.67
CA ILE A 144 -5.06 2.35 -9.85
C ILE A 144 -5.16 2.72 -8.36
N VAL A 145 -4.30 3.64 -7.88
CA VAL A 145 -4.33 4.07 -6.48
C VAL A 145 -5.67 4.73 -6.14
N TYR A 146 -6.22 5.55 -7.02
CA TYR A 146 -7.53 6.15 -6.83
C TYR A 146 -8.63 5.08 -6.65
N ASN A 147 -8.62 4.06 -7.50
CA ASN A 147 -9.59 2.97 -7.45
C ASN A 147 -9.44 2.10 -6.19
N MET A 148 -8.24 1.97 -5.64
CA MET A 148 -8.02 1.27 -4.35
C MET A 148 -8.87 1.84 -3.22
N PHE A 149 -9.15 3.14 -3.27
CA PHE A 149 -9.91 3.87 -2.26
C PHE A 149 -11.31 4.29 -2.72
N ALA A 150 -11.71 3.93 -3.95
CA ALA A 150 -13.00 4.33 -4.54
C ALA A 150 -14.24 3.78 -3.79
N GLY A 151 -14.07 2.74 -2.98
CA GLY A 151 -15.11 2.25 -2.06
C GLY A 151 -15.34 3.15 -0.84
N CYS A 152 -14.52 4.20 -0.69
CA CYS A 152 -14.59 5.21 0.34
C CYS A 152 -14.98 6.54 -0.28
N LEU A 153 -15.57 7.47 0.48
CA LEU A 153 -15.75 8.84 0.00
C LEU A 153 -14.37 9.47 -0.22
N LEU A 154 -14.03 9.79 -1.46
CA LEU A 154 -12.76 10.40 -1.85
C LEU A 154 -12.89 11.92 -1.80
N TYR A 155 -11.97 12.56 -1.08
CA TYR A 155 -11.70 13.99 -1.18
C TYR A 155 -10.29 14.19 -1.74
N THR A 156 -10.23 14.79 -2.87
CA THR A 156 -8.96 15.21 -3.49
C THR A 156 -8.51 16.56 -2.97
#